data_ecdd7b7d9cdcd4829ecad6620a0501fb
#
_entry.id   ecdd7b7d9cdcd4829ecad6620a0501fb
#
_cell.length_a   1.000
_cell.length_b   1.000
_cell.length_c   1.000
_cell.angle_alpha   90.00
_cell.angle_beta   90.00
_cell.angle_gamma   90.00
#
_symmetry.space_group_name_H-M   'P 1'
#
loop_
_entity.id
_entity.type
_entity.pdbx_description
1 polymer ?
#
loop_
_entity_poly.entity_id
_entity_poly.type
_entity_poly.pdbx_seq_one_letter_code
_entity_poly.pdbx_strand_id
1 'polypeptide(L)'
;MTRMTIGAAVLALLGSTALVNAQTLAEIEAAAKAEGMLTTIALPHDWCGYGEVIAGFKAKYPEITVNELNPDAGSADELEAVRANKGNTGPQAPDVLDIGLAFGPQAQAEGLLMPYKVSTWDEIPADVKDPDSHWYADYYGVMAFGVNKDLVQNTPTSWADLTKPEYANSFALTGDPRASNQAILAILSAGMSKGADPGADSGKAGLEVLAEINKAGNFVPVTGKAGTLAQGQTPIIAAWDYNLLAWRDQLAGNPPMDVVIPEGPSLAGVYVQAISAYAPHPNAAKLWMEYLYSDEGQLGWLKGYCHPARFNAMAAVGKIPQELLDKLPPAEGYARAVFPTVEQQGAHKDVVTSQWDAVVGANVQ
;
A
#
# COMPACT_ATOMS: atom_id res chain seq x y z
N MET A 1 -68.98 14.76 -48.09
CA MET A 1 -68.16 13.71 -47.43
C MET A 1 -66.70 14.03 -47.74
N THR A 2 -66.08 14.76 -46.87
CA THR A 2 -64.71 15.29 -47.03
C THR A 2 -63.81 14.46 -46.11
N ARG A 3 -62.87 13.69 -46.67
CA ARG A 3 -61.87 12.91 -45.90
C ARG A 3 -60.66 13.81 -45.58
N MET A 4 -60.44 14.03 -44.32
CA MET A 4 -59.26 14.67 -43.74
C MET A 4 -58.16 13.66 -43.54
N THR A 5 -57.01 13.79 -44.26
CA THR A 5 -55.80 12.98 -44.04
C THR A 5 -54.91 13.70 -43.05
N ILE A 6 -54.64 13.07 -41.90
CA ILE A 6 -53.70 13.52 -40.91
C ILE A 6 -52.32 12.94 -41.25
N GLY A 7 -51.37 13.79 -41.63
CA GLY A 7 -49.98 13.44 -41.84
C GLY A 7 -49.24 13.40 -40.48
N ALA A 8 -48.70 12.27 -40.08
CA ALA A 8 -47.82 12.14 -38.93
C ALA A 8 -46.39 12.47 -39.34
N ALA A 9 -45.85 13.57 -38.80
CA ALA A 9 -44.45 13.91 -38.90
C ALA A 9 -43.65 13.13 -37.83
N VAL A 10 -42.82 12.20 -38.25
CA VAL A 10 -41.85 11.51 -37.38
C VAL A 10 -40.62 12.39 -37.26
N LEU A 11 -40.42 12.99 -36.08
CA LEU A 11 -39.19 13.67 -35.74
C LEU A 11 -38.15 12.60 -35.31
N ALA A 12 -37.17 12.32 -36.18
CA ALA A 12 -36.01 11.52 -35.85
C ALA A 12 -35.04 12.35 -34.99
N LEU A 13 -35.02 12.09 -33.69
CA LEU A 13 -33.94 12.57 -32.81
C LEU A 13 -32.65 11.80 -33.14
N LEU A 14 -31.76 12.40 -33.89
CA LEU A 14 -30.37 11.96 -33.98
C LEU A 14 -29.66 12.27 -32.65
N GLY A 15 -29.60 11.29 -31.78
CA GLY A 15 -28.76 11.32 -30.60
C GLY A 15 -27.28 11.27 -31.02
N SER A 16 -26.61 12.40 -31.01
CA SER A 16 -25.15 12.45 -31.16
C SER A 16 -24.56 11.87 -29.88
N THR A 17 -24.19 10.59 -29.90
CA THR A 17 -23.27 10.01 -28.91
C THR A 17 -21.91 10.67 -29.17
N ALA A 18 -21.58 11.68 -28.35
CA ALA A 18 -20.23 12.20 -28.29
C ALA A 18 -19.34 11.04 -27.82
N LEU A 19 -18.51 10.52 -28.70
CA LEU A 19 -17.40 9.67 -28.35
C LEU A 19 -16.48 10.55 -27.48
N VAL A 20 -16.51 10.33 -26.16
CA VAL A 20 -15.49 10.89 -25.27
C VAL A 20 -14.20 10.19 -25.64
N ASN A 21 -13.40 10.83 -26.49
CA ASN A 21 -12.05 10.36 -26.77
C ASN A 21 -11.28 10.41 -25.43
N ALA A 22 -10.70 9.27 -25.04
CA ALA A 22 -9.75 9.24 -23.93
C ALA A 22 -8.62 10.25 -24.22
N GLN A 23 -8.26 11.06 -23.22
CA GLN A 23 -7.12 11.98 -23.33
C GLN A 23 -5.85 11.20 -23.67
N THR A 24 -5.07 11.71 -24.60
CA THR A 24 -3.74 11.17 -24.90
C THR A 24 -2.77 11.52 -23.75
N LEU A 25 -1.70 10.74 -23.60
CA LEU A 25 -0.67 11.02 -22.58
C LEU A 25 -0.09 12.43 -22.75
N ALA A 26 0.11 12.90 -24.01
CA ALA A 26 0.62 14.24 -24.28
C ALA A 26 -0.35 15.35 -23.83
N GLU A 27 -1.66 15.15 -23.97
CA GLU A 27 -2.69 16.08 -23.48
C GLU A 27 -2.74 16.10 -21.96
N ILE A 28 -2.61 14.92 -21.30
CA ILE A 28 -2.53 14.83 -19.84
C ILE A 28 -1.29 15.56 -19.33
N GLU A 29 -0.12 15.32 -19.95
CA GLU A 29 1.12 16.00 -19.58
C GLU A 29 1.02 17.52 -19.70
N ALA A 30 0.49 18.01 -20.81
CA ALA A 30 0.31 19.45 -21.02
C ALA A 30 -0.64 20.07 -19.97
N ALA A 31 -1.74 19.39 -19.65
CA ALA A 31 -2.70 19.85 -18.65
C ALA A 31 -2.11 19.77 -17.22
N ALA A 32 -1.38 18.72 -16.88
CA ALA A 32 -0.68 18.57 -15.60
C ALA A 32 0.36 19.67 -15.36
N LYS A 33 1.14 20.01 -16.41
CA LYS A 33 2.08 21.14 -16.34
C LYS A 33 1.38 22.49 -16.16
N ALA A 34 0.20 22.65 -16.71
CA ALA A 34 -0.62 23.85 -16.49
C ALA A 34 -1.21 23.93 -15.08
N GLU A 35 -1.53 22.78 -14.45
CA GLU A 35 -1.91 22.69 -13.03
C GLU A 35 -0.71 23.01 -12.11
N GLY A 36 0.51 22.61 -12.48
CA GLY A 36 1.77 22.99 -11.85
C GLY A 36 2.03 22.41 -10.46
N MET A 37 1.13 21.57 -9.93
CA MET A 37 1.26 20.92 -8.62
C MET A 37 0.70 19.52 -8.63
N LEU A 38 1.28 18.65 -7.80
CA LEU A 38 0.77 17.34 -7.39
C LEU A 38 0.87 17.25 -5.87
N THR A 39 -0.20 16.91 -5.19
CA THR A 39 -0.20 16.66 -3.75
C THR A 39 -0.33 15.17 -3.47
N THR A 40 0.74 14.57 -2.93
CA THR A 40 0.77 13.19 -2.44
C THR A 40 0.51 13.17 -0.94
N ILE A 41 0.19 11.98 -0.39
CA ILE A 41 0.04 11.77 1.05
C ILE A 41 0.56 10.38 1.41
N ALA A 42 1.12 10.23 2.61
CA ALA A 42 1.55 8.95 3.18
C ALA A 42 2.63 8.21 2.35
N LEU A 43 3.56 8.95 1.71
CA LEU A 43 4.66 8.39 0.92
C LEU A 43 6.01 8.65 1.61
N PRO A 44 6.40 7.86 2.65
CA PRO A 44 7.72 8.00 3.26
C PRO A 44 8.81 7.61 2.26
N HIS A 45 9.93 8.34 2.25
CA HIS A 45 10.98 8.15 1.25
C HIS A 45 11.69 6.79 1.33
N ASP A 46 11.71 6.17 2.50
CA ASP A 46 12.27 4.83 2.76
C ASP A 46 11.25 3.69 2.55
N TRP A 47 10.03 4.03 2.15
CA TRP A 47 9.01 3.06 1.81
C TRP A 47 9.08 2.72 0.31
N CYS A 48 9.36 1.46 -0.03
CA CYS A 48 9.29 0.97 -1.42
C CYS A 48 10.12 1.80 -2.43
N GLY A 49 11.13 2.54 -1.97
CA GLY A 49 11.93 3.42 -2.83
C GLY A 49 11.21 4.70 -3.27
N TYR A 50 10.14 5.14 -2.57
CA TYR A 50 9.40 6.35 -2.95
C TYR A 50 10.26 7.60 -3.05
N GLY A 51 11.34 7.72 -2.25
CA GLY A 51 12.27 8.83 -2.39
C GLY A 51 12.86 8.94 -3.80
N GLU A 52 13.29 7.82 -4.38
CA GLU A 52 13.80 7.77 -5.76
C GLU A 52 12.69 7.91 -6.80
N VAL A 53 11.52 7.31 -6.57
CA VAL A 53 10.34 7.40 -7.46
C VAL A 53 9.88 8.85 -7.57
N ILE A 54 9.73 9.55 -6.44
CA ILE A 54 9.36 10.97 -6.41
C ILE A 54 10.45 11.84 -7.06
N ALA A 55 11.72 11.57 -6.78
CA ALA A 55 12.83 12.30 -7.42
C ALA A 55 12.84 12.11 -8.95
N GLY A 56 12.57 10.89 -9.43
CA GLY A 56 12.44 10.58 -10.85
C GLY A 56 11.28 11.35 -11.51
N PHE A 57 10.11 11.39 -10.86
CA PHE A 57 8.98 12.17 -11.35
C PHE A 57 9.31 13.67 -11.43
N LYS A 58 9.90 14.25 -10.36
CA LYS A 58 10.34 15.65 -10.32
C LYS A 58 11.37 15.97 -11.40
N ALA A 59 12.31 15.05 -11.67
CA ALA A 59 13.31 15.23 -12.72
C ALA A 59 12.70 15.19 -14.13
N LYS A 60 11.69 14.35 -14.34
CA LYS A 60 11.02 14.19 -15.63
C LYS A 60 10.01 15.32 -15.91
N TYR A 61 9.37 15.85 -14.88
CA TYR A 61 8.34 16.88 -14.95
C TYR A 61 8.67 18.07 -14.03
N PRO A 62 9.75 18.81 -14.28
CA PRO A 62 10.24 19.87 -13.39
C PRO A 62 9.26 21.05 -13.24
N GLU A 63 8.28 21.16 -14.12
CA GLU A 63 7.23 22.20 -14.05
C GLU A 63 6.15 21.87 -13.00
N ILE A 64 6.13 20.63 -12.46
CA ILE A 64 5.15 20.19 -11.47
C ILE A 64 5.82 20.14 -10.09
N THR A 65 5.36 20.98 -9.17
CA THR A 65 5.79 20.93 -7.77
C THR A 65 5.08 19.76 -7.07
N VAL A 66 5.85 18.83 -6.48
CA VAL A 66 5.28 17.76 -5.65
C VAL A 66 5.21 18.23 -4.21
N ASN A 67 4.00 18.31 -3.67
CA ASN A 67 3.71 18.63 -2.28
C ASN A 67 3.43 17.31 -1.52
N GLU A 68 4.26 17.00 -0.54
CA GLU A 68 4.24 15.71 0.18
C GLU A 68 3.60 15.91 1.56
N LEU A 69 2.34 15.43 1.73
CA LEU A 69 1.59 15.52 2.98
C LEU A 69 1.85 14.30 3.87
N ASN A 70 2.03 14.56 5.16
CA ASN A 70 2.02 13.53 6.22
C ASN A 70 2.67 12.21 5.79
N PRO A 71 3.97 12.16 5.54
CA PRO A 71 4.63 10.95 5.04
C PRO A 71 4.42 9.71 5.92
N ASP A 72 4.22 9.90 7.22
CA ASP A 72 4.02 8.83 8.20
C ASP A 72 2.54 8.45 8.42
N ALA A 73 1.60 8.97 7.62
CA ALA A 73 0.18 8.64 7.74
C ALA A 73 -0.12 7.19 7.31
N GLY A 74 -1.20 6.62 7.84
CA GLY A 74 -1.68 5.31 7.44
C GLY A 74 -2.87 5.40 6.48
N SER A 75 -3.28 4.26 5.89
CA SER A 75 -4.36 4.21 4.91
C SER A 75 -5.69 4.80 5.40
N ALA A 76 -6.02 4.66 6.69
CA ALA A 76 -7.22 5.27 7.26
C ALA A 76 -7.13 6.81 7.30
N ASP A 77 -5.93 7.34 7.60
CA ASP A 77 -5.68 8.78 7.65
C ASP A 77 -5.76 9.40 6.25
N GLU A 78 -5.32 8.67 5.22
CA GLU A 78 -5.44 9.11 3.83
C GLU A 78 -6.91 9.27 3.42
N LEU A 79 -7.76 8.30 3.74
CA LEU A 79 -9.20 8.40 3.48
C LEU A 79 -9.82 9.57 4.25
N GLU A 80 -9.41 9.77 5.49
CA GLU A 80 -9.88 10.91 6.30
C GLU A 80 -9.43 12.25 5.71
N ALA A 81 -8.20 12.32 5.22
CA ALA A 81 -7.69 13.52 4.54
C ALA A 81 -8.55 13.89 3.32
N VAL A 82 -8.96 12.89 2.51
CA VAL A 82 -9.89 13.14 1.38
C VAL A 82 -11.25 13.61 1.87
N ARG A 83 -11.82 12.96 2.92
CA ARG A 83 -13.12 13.34 3.49
C ARG A 83 -13.13 14.77 4.01
N ALA A 84 -12.09 15.14 4.78
CA ALA A 84 -11.95 16.45 5.40
C ALA A 84 -11.72 17.57 4.36
N ASN A 85 -11.18 17.24 3.19
CA ASN A 85 -10.82 18.20 2.15
C ASN A 85 -11.76 18.20 0.94
N LYS A 86 -12.97 17.66 1.05
CA LYS A 86 -13.98 17.74 -0.03
C LYS A 86 -14.24 19.19 -0.41
N GLY A 87 -13.95 19.55 -1.67
CA GLY A 87 -14.11 20.91 -2.20
C GLY A 87 -13.00 21.89 -1.81
N ASN A 88 -11.99 21.47 -1.06
CA ASN A 88 -10.78 22.25 -0.84
C ASN A 88 -9.88 22.12 -2.07
N THR A 89 -9.39 23.23 -2.62
CA THR A 89 -8.47 23.28 -3.76
C THR A 89 -7.05 23.69 -3.35
N GLY A 90 -6.80 23.81 -2.05
CA GLY A 90 -5.50 24.17 -1.51
C GLY A 90 -4.57 22.96 -1.31
N PRO A 91 -3.32 23.22 -0.90
CA PRO A 91 -2.27 22.18 -0.81
C PRO A 91 -2.51 21.14 0.31
N GLN A 92 -3.57 21.26 1.10
CA GLN A 92 -3.94 20.28 2.11
C GLN A 92 -4.81 19.13 1.56
N ALA A 93 -5.36 19.29 0.34
CA ALA A 93 -6.18 18.27 -0.30
C ALA A 93 -5.29 17.31 -1.10
N PRO A 94 -5.26 16.00 -0.79
CA PRO A 94 -4.46 15.05 -1.55
C PRO A 94 -5.05 14.81 -2.94
N ASP A 95 -4.19 14.73 -3.95
CA ASP A 95 -4.55 14.35 -5.31
C ASP A 95 -4.54 12.83 -5.49
N VAL A 96 -3.59 12.15 -4.88
CA VAL A 96 -3.37 10.70 -5.03
C VAL A 96 -3.20 10.03 -3.67
N LEU A 97 -3.50 8.73 -3.62
CA LEU A 97 -3.49 7.88 -2.43
C LEU A 97 -2.71 6.59 -2.72
N ASP A 98 -2.00 6.09 -1.69
CA ASP A 98 -1.31 4.79 -1.68
C ASP A 98 -1.81 3.97 -0.49
N ILE A 99 -2.90 3.27 -0.68
CA ILE A 99 -3.64 2.60 0.40
C ILE A 99 -3.54 1.08 0.32
N GLY A 100 -3.62 0.42 1.48
CA GLY A 100 -3.72 -1.03 1.51
C GLY A 100 -4.95 -1.54 0.77
N LEU A 101 -4.85 -2.69 0.11
CA LEU A 101 -5.87 -3.27 -0.78
C LEU A 101 -7.28 -3.25 -0.18
N ALA A 102 -7.45 -3.55 1.13
CA ALA A 102 -8.74 -3.57 1.79
C ALA A 102 -9.41 -2.19 1.93
N PHE A 103 -8.66 -1.10 1.78
CA PHE A 103 -9.19 0.27 1.84
C PHE A 103 -9.72 0.76 0.49
N GLY A 104 -9.29 0.17 -0.63
CA GLY A 104 -9.75 0.52 -1.98
C GLY A 104 -11.26 0.43 -2.15
N PRO A 105 -11.90 -0.74 -1.91
CA PRO A 105 -13.36 -0.89 -1.99
C PRO A 105 -14.13 0.03 -1.03
N GLN A 106 -13.60 0.25 0.17
CA GLN A 106 -14.20 1.18 1.13
C GLN A 106 -14.22 2.61 0.58
N ALA A 107 -13.08 3.09 0.10
CA ALA A 107 -12.95 4.43 -0.46
C ALA A 107 -13.84 4.63 -1.70
N GLN A 108 -13.93 3.61 -2.56
CA GLN A 108 -14.82 3.60 -3.72
C GLN A 108 -16.29 3.67 -3.32
N ALA A 109 -16.73 2.86 -2.37
CA ALA A 109 -18.13 2.85 -1.88
C ALA A 109 -18.54 4.19 -1.25
N GLU A 110 -17.60 4.91 -0.65
CA GLU A 110 -17.80 6.26 -0.10
C GLU A 110 -17.71 7.39 -1.15
N GLY A 111 -17.42 7.07 -2.41
CA GLY A 111 -17.27 8.05 -3.49
C GLY A 111 -16.04 8.95 -3.32
N LEU A 112 -14.97 8.45 -2.72
CA LEU A 112 -13.74 9.20 -2.48
C LEU A 112 -12.76 9.12 -3.64
N LEU A 113 -12.96 8.20 -4.59
CA LEU A 113 -12.02 7.88 -5.67
C LEU A 113 -12.57 8.27 -7.04
N MET A 114 -11.68 8.76 -7.91
CA MET A 114 -11.96 9.03 -9.31
C MET A 114 -11.46 7.87 -10.18
N PRO A 115 -12.27 7.34 -11.13
CA PRO A 115 -11.82 6.29 -12.01
C PRO A 115 -10.80 6.82 -13.02
N TYR A 116 -9.70 6.09 -13.17
CA TYR A 116 -8.71 6.37 -14.20
C TYR A 116 -8.00 5.09 -14.63
N LYS A 117 -7.99 4.80 -15.92
CA LYS A 117 -7.36 3.60 -16.48
C LYS A 117 -6.03 3.96 -17.12
N VAL A 118 -4.91 3.49 -16.51
CA VAL A 118 -3.55 3.72 -17.05
C VAL A 118 -3.33 2.98 -18.36
N SER A 119 -2.37 3.45 -19.15
CA SER A 119 -2.03 2.88 -20.47
C SER A 119 -1.56 1.41 -20.40
N THR A 120 -1.01 0.98 -19.28
CA THR A 120 -0.53 -0.39 -19.05
C THR A 120 -1.50 -1.27 -18.23
N TRP A 121 -2.76 -0.88 -18.17
CA TRP A 121 -3.83 -1.53 -17.39
C TRP A 121 -3.91 -3.05 -17.53
N ASP A 122 -3.72 -3.56 -18.75
CA ASP A 122 -3.88 -4.99 -19.03
C ASP A 122 -2.72 -5.85 -18.49
N GLU A 123 -1.63 -5.21 -18.06
CA GLU A 123 -0.49 -5.85 -17.41
C GLU A 123 -0.64 -5.98 -15.90
N ILE A 124 -1.65 -5.34 -15.28
CA ILE A 124 -1.96 -5.45 -13.86
C ILE A 124 -2.89 -6.65 -13.64
N PRO A 125 -2.60 -7.57 -12.68
CA PRO A 125 -3.44 -8.73 -12.42
C PRO A 125 -4.89 -8.35 -12.09
N ALA A 126 -5.85 -9.17 -12.55
CA ALA A 126 -7.27 -8.84 -12.47
C ALA A 126 -7.84 -8.92 -11.04
N ASP A 127 -7.26 -9.75 -10.19
CA ASP A 127 -7.66 -10.01 -8.81
C ASP A 127 -7.22 -8.92 -7.80
N VAL A 128 -6.36 -8.00 -8.26
CA VAL A 128 -5.85 -6.88 -7.44
C VAL A 128 -6.15 -5.51 -8.05
N LYS A 129 -7.23 -5.40 -8.83
CA LYS A 129 -7.69 -4.12 -9.38
C LYS A 129 -9.22 -4.06 -9.44
N ASP A 130 -9.75 -2.85 -9.26
CA ASP A 130 -11.18 -2.58 -9.49
C ASP A 130 -11.49 -2.58 -11.00
N PRO A 131 -12.46 -3.36 -11.49
CA PRO A 131 -12.81 -3.37 -12.91
C PRO A 131 -13.25 -2.00 -13.45
N ASP A 132 -13.78 -1.13 -12.59
CA ASP A 132 -14.19 0.24 -12.92
C ASP A 132 -13.05 1.26 -12.76
N SER A 133 -11.82 0.79 -12.48
CA SER A 133 -10.57 1.56 -12.45
C SER A 133 -10.47 2.66 -11.40
N HIS A 134 -11.13 2.54 -10.24
CA HIS A 134 -10.99 3.49 -9.14
C HIS A 134 -9.72 3.26 -8.31
N TRP A 135 -9.24 2.01 -8.23
CA TRP A 135 -8.02 1.61 -7.54
C TRP A 135 -7.40 0.38 -8.20
N TYR A 136 -6.10 0.22 -8.13
CA TYR A 136 -5.37 -0.94 -8.67
C TYR A 136 -3.99 -1.07 -8.04
N ALA A 137 -3.54 -2.34 -7.94
CA ALA A 137 -2.27 -2.68 -7.32
C ALA A 137 -1.09 -1.96 -7.97
N ASP A 138 -0.17 -1.53 -7.15
CA ASP A 138 1.10 -0.93 -7.53
C ASP A 138 2.30 -1.82 -7.19
N TYR A 139 2.36 -2.35 -5.97
CA TYR A 139 3.39 -3.27 -5.49
C TYR A 139 2.88 -4.17 -4.37
N TYR A 140 3.70 -5.17 -4.00
CA TYR A 140 3.51 -5.99 -2.82
C TYR A 140 4.84 -6.31 -2.13
N GLY A 141 4.77 -6.72 -0.88
CA GLY A 141 5.83 -7.30 -0.09
C GLY A 141 5.32 -8.44 0.78
N VAL A 142 6.19 -9.09 1.53
CA VAL A 142 5.82 -10.12 2.50
C VAL A 142 6.10 -9.68 3.93
N MET A 143 5.29 -10.16 4.88
CA MET A 143 5.50 -9.85 6.30
C MET A 143 6.77 -10.53 6.82
N ALA A 144 7.63 -9.76 7.50
CA ALA A 144 8.91 -10.21 8.02
C ALA A 144 9.19 -9.60 9.41
N PHE A 145 10.22 -10.13 10.09
CA PHE A 145 10.76 -9.56 11.32
C PHE A 145 12.10 -8.88 11.03
N GLY A 146 12.26 -7.65 11.47
CA GLY A 146 13.53 -6.93 11.53
C GLY A 146 14.07 -7.01 12.95
N VAL A 147 15.32 -7.40 13.11
CA VAL A 147 15.91 -7.72 14.42
C VAL A 147 17.25 -7.01 14.61
N ASN A 148 17.37 -6.18 15.63
CA ASN A 148 18.60 -5.55 16.04
C ASN A 148 19.52 -6.59 16.72
N LYS A 149 20.62 -6.96 16.06
CA LYS A 149 21.53 -8.04 16.53
C LYS A 149 22.43 -7.65 17.69
N ASP A 150 22.59 -6.36 17.97
CA ASP A 150 23.34 -5.94 19.15
C ASP A 150 22.55 -6.21 20.44
N LEU A 151 21.21 -6.24 20.37
CA LEU A 151 20.33 -6.41 21.54
C LEU A 151 19.68 -7.79 21.59
N VAL A 152 19.38 -8.40 20.44
CA VAL A 152 18.68 -9.67 20.34
C VAL A 152 19.62 -10.75 19.78
N GLN A 153 20.16 -11.59 20.67
CA GLN A 153 21.12 -12.63 20.28
C GLN A 153 20.47 -13.76 19.46
N ASN A 154 19.31 -14.24 19.90
CA ASN A 154 18.56 -15.28 19.23
C ASN A 154 17.48 -14.62 18.36
N THR A 155 17.63 -14.71 17.03
CA THR A 155 16.64 -14.17 16.11
C THR A 155 15.36 -15.02 16.17
N PRO A 156 14.17 -14.43 16.45
CA PRO A 156 12.92 -15.18 16.40
C PRO A 156 12.60 -15.60 14.97
N THR A 157 12.20 -16.85 14.77
CA THR A 157 11.84 -17.40 13.45
C THR A 157 10.34 -17.65 13.30
N SER A 158 9.56 -17.45 14.37
CA SER A 158 8.11 -17.64 14.37
C SER A 158 7.41 -16.62 15.26
N TRP A 159 6.11 -16.40 15.01
CA TRP A 159 5.27 -15.60 15.88
C TRP A 159 5.20 -16.16 17.32
N ALA A 160 5.25 -17.48 17.46
CA ALA A 160 5.25 -18.13 18.77
C ALA A 160 6.52 -17.83 19.59
N ASP A 161 7.66 -17.65 18.94
CA ASP A 161 8.90 -17.28 19.62
C ASP A 161 8.77 -15.97 20.38
N LEU A 162 8.01 -15.00 19.85
CA LEU A 162 7.85 -13.69 20.45
C LEU A 162 7.18 -13.69 21.83
N THR A 163 6.65 -14.83 22.29
CA THR A 163 6.13 -15.00 23.66
C THR A 163 7.20 -15.43 24.67
N LYS A 164 8.42 -15.79 24.20
CA LYS A 164 9.50 -16.25 25.07
C LYS A 164 10.05 -15.12 25.94
N PRO A 165 10.48 -15.43 27.20
CA PRO A 165 10.98 -14.40 28.12
C PRO A 165 12.21 -13.64 27.63
N GLU A 166 13.01 -14.22 26.73
CA GLU A 166 14.20 -13.58 26.16
C GLU A 166 13.89 -12.35 25.30
N TYR A 167 12.63 -12.19 24.86
CA TYR A 167 12.18 -11.05 24.07
C TYR A 167 11.41 -10.00 24.91
N ALA A 168 11.63 -9.99 26.22
CA ALA A 168 11.00 -9.01 27.10
C ALA A 168 11.22 -7.57 26.59
N ASN A 169 10.12 -6.79 26.48
CA ASN A 169 10.14 -5.40 26.03
C ASN A 169 10.88 -5.18 24.69
N SER A 170 10.65 -6.05 23.71
CA SER A 170 11.44 -6.03 22.45
C SER A 170 10.62 -5.92 21.18
N PHE A 171 9.36 -6.37 21.16
CA PHE A 171 8.59 -6.49 19.93
C PHE A 171 7.62 -5.32 19.70
N ALA A 172 7.60 -4.77 18.50
CA ALA A 172 6.71 -3.69 18.10
C ALA A 172 6.06 -3.92 16.71
N LEU A 173 4.93 -3.27 16.48
CA LEU A 173 4.28 -3.11 15.19
C LEU A 173 4.68 -1.78 14.53
N THR A 174 4.49 -1.68 13.22
CA THR A 174 4.76 -0.47 12.42
C THR A 174 3.52 0.40 12.27
N GLY A 175 2.92 0.78 13.38
CA GLY A 175 1.76 1.66 13.43
C GLY A 175 0.64 1.15 14.32
N ASP A 176 -0.39 1.97 14.45
CA ASP A 176 -1.60 1.63 15.21
C ASP A 176 -2.45 0.64 14.40
N PRO A 177 -2.79 -0.55 14.92
CA PRO A 177 -3.64 -1.53 14.25
C PRO A 177 -5.07 -1.06 13.96
N ARG A 178 -5.47 0.09 14.48
CA ARG A 178 -6.76 0.71 14.18
C ARG A 178 -6.74 1.57 12.92
N ALA A 179 -5.55 1.92 12.41
CA ALA A 179 -5.36 2.85 11.29
C ALA A 179 -4.35 2.38 10.23
N SER A 180 -3.27 1.71 10.65
CA SER A 180 -2.17 1.30 9.77
C SER A 180 -2.45 -0.05 9.12
N ASN A 181 -2.50 -0.08 7.78
CA ASN A 181 -2.67 -1.33 7.03
C ASN A 181 -1.55 -2.35 7.34
N GLN A 182 -0.30 -1.90 7.45
CA GLN A 182 0.83 -2.78 7.76
C GLN A 182 0.67 -3.44 9.14
N ALA A 183 0.26 -2.70 10.17
CA ALA A 183 0.01 -3.25 11.50
C ALA A 183 -1.20 -4.20 11.50
N ILE A 184 -2.28 -3.87 10.77
CA ILE A 184 -3.44 -4.75 10.58
C ILE A 184 -3.00 -6.08 9.98
N LEU A 185 -2.21 -6.04 8.91
CA LEU A 185 -1.76 -7.23 8.20
C LEU A 185 -0.68 -8.01 8.94
N ALA A 186 0.11 -7.39 9.82
CA ALA A 186 1.00 -8.11 10.74
C ALA A 186 0.19 -9.04 11.67
N ILE A 187 -0.99 -8.58 12.13
CA ILE A 187 -1.91 -9.39 12.93
C ILE A 187 -2.52 -10.53 12.11
N LEU A 188 -2.80 -10.31 10.80
CA LEU A 188 -3.23 -11.38 9.90
C LEU A 188 -2.15 -12.47 9.79
N SER A 189 -0.89 -12.08 9.59
CA SER A 189 0.24 -13.03 9.55
C SER A 189 0.36 -13.83 10.85
N ALA A 190 0.20 -13.17 12.00
CA ALA A 190 0.19 -13.83 13.31
C ALA A 190 -0.94 -14.86 13.43
N GLY A 191 -2.15 -14.54 12.96
CA GLY A 191 -3.28 -15.46 12.95
C GLY A 191 -3.08 -16.66 12.02
N MET A 192 -2.55 -16.42 10.81
CA MET A 192 -2.21 -17.49 9.86
C MET A 192 -1.15 -18.45 10.44
N SER A 193 -0.23 -17.97 11.26
CA SER A 193 0.76 -18.83 11.94
C SER A 193 0.15 -19.83 12.94
N LYS A 194 -1.08 -19.59 13.40
CA LYS A 194 -1.88 -20.52 14.21
C LYS A 194 -2.72 -21.49 13.34
N GLY A 195 -2.59 -21.44 12.03
CA GLY A 195 -3.35 -22.27 11.09
C GLY A 195 -4.74 -21.74 10.74
N ALA A 196 -5.03 -20.48 11.10
CA ALA A 196 -6.28 -19.85 10.71
C ALA A 196 -6.26 -19.45 9.22
N ASP A 197 -7.40 -19.63 8.53
CA ASP A 197 -7.57 -19.14 7.17
C ASP A 197 -7.59 -17.59 7.16
N PRO A 198 -7.07 -16.94 6.09
CA PRO A 198 -7.17 -15.50 5.95
C PRO A 198 -8.63 -15.01 6.07
N GLY A 199 -8.85 -13.94 6.82
CA GLY A 199 -10.17 -13.35 7.05
C GLY A 199 -10.48 -13.09 8.51
N ALA A 200 -11.74 -13.18 8.89
CA ALA A 200 -12.18 -12.92 10.27
C ALA A 200 -11.52 -13.86 11.30
N ASP A 201 -11.31 -15.13 10.95
CA ASP A 201 -10.73 -16.12 11.88
C ASP A 201 -9.24 -15.83 12.13
N SER A 202 -8.46 -15.46 11.10
CA SER A 202 -7.09 -14.99 11.30
C SER A 202 -7.04 -13.67 12.08
N GLY A 203 -8.08 -12.82 11.98
CA GLY A 203 -8.20 -11.62 12.79
C GLY A 203 -8.28 -11.94 14.28
N LYS A 204 -9.17 -12.86 14.67
CA LYS A 204 -9.33 -13.30 16.06
C LYS A 204 -8.07 -13.99 16.59
N ALA A 205 -7.57 -14.99 15.83
CA ALA A 205 -6.37 -15.74 16.23
C ALA A 205 -5.12 -14.83 16.33
N GLY A 206 -4.99 -13.86 15.41
CA GLY A 206 -3.90 -12.88 15.45
C GLY A 206 -3.96 -11.95 16.66
N LEU A 207 -5.16 -11.46 17.02
CA LEU A 207 -5.36 -10.67 18.23
C LEU A 207 -5.00 -11.46 19.49
N GLU A 208 -5.34 -12.78 19.55
CA GLU A 208 -4.95 -13.66 20.66
C GLU A 208 -3.41 -13.77 20.76
N VAL A 209 -2.71 -13.94 19.61
CA VAL A 209 -1.23 -13.96 19.58
C VAL A 209 -0.66 -12.66 20.14
N LEU A 210 -1.17 -11.50 19.69
CA LEU A 210 -0.69 -10.20 20.17
C LEU A 210 -1.01 -10.00 21.65
N ALA A 211 -2.15 -10.48 22.15
CA ALA A 211 -2.50 -10.46 23.56
C ALA A 211 -1.55 -11.34 24.40
N GLU A 212 -1.16 -12.53 23.91
CA GLU A 212 -0.15 -13.39 24.55
C GLU A 212 1.22 -12.69 24.62
N ILE A 213 1.68 -12.08 23.54
CA ILE A 213 2.93 -11.31 23.48
C ILE A 213 2.89 -10.12 24.44
N ASN A 214 1.78 -9.37 24.48
CA ASN A 214 1.59 -8.24 25.38
C ASN A 214 1.55 -8.68 26.85
N LYS A 215 0.84 -9.76 27.17
CA LYS A 215 0.77 -10.35 28.51
C LYS A 215 2.13 -10.87 29.00
N ALA A 216 2.97 -11.38 28.10
CA ALA A 216 4.35 -11.78 28.40
C ALA A 216 5.26 -10.59 28.73
N GLY A 217 4.82 -9.35 28.50
CA GLY A 217 5.64 -8.14 28.67
C GLY A 217 6.62 -7.91 27.52
N ASN A 218 6.40 -8.54 26.36
CA ASN A 218 7.31 -8.49 25.22
C ASN A 218 6.89 -7.43 24.19
N PHE A 219 5.62 -7.00 24.20
CA PHE A 219 5.11 -5.99 23.30
C PHE A 219 5.48 -4.57 23.75
N VAL A 220 6.02 -3.76 22.81
CA VAL A 220 6.34 -2.35 22.99
C VAL A 220 5.32 -1.52 22.23
N PRO A 221 4.47 -0.72 22.88
CA PRO A 221 3.43 0.05 22.22
C PRO A 221 3.97 1.36 21.61
N VAL A 222 5.04 1.24 20.83
CA VAL A 222 5.69 2.34 20.09
C VAL A 222 5.74 1.93 18.63
N THR A 223 5.42 2.86 17.73
CA THR A 223 5.53 2.62 16.28
C THR A 223 6.97 2.27 15.91
N GLY A 224 7.16 1.03 15.44
CA GLY A 224 8.45 0.53 14.99
C GLY A 224 8.90 1.22 13.70
N LYS A 225 10.12 1.78 13.72
CA LYS A 225 10.78 2.46 12.59
C LYS A 225 12.28 2.14 12.61
N ALA A 226 13.00 2.41 11.52
CA ALA A 226 14.47 2.26 11.49
C ALA A 226 15.16 2.93 12.66
N GLY A 227 14.75 4.17 13.00
CA GLY A 227 15.31 4.93 14.11
C GLY A 227 15.05 4.30 15.48
N THR A 228 13.83 3.81 15.77
CA THR A 228 13.49 3.16 17.06
C THR A 228 14.18 1.81 17.20
N LEU A 229 14.36 1.07 16.10
CA LEU A 229 15.14 -0.17 16.07
C LEU A 229 16.62 0.13 16.35
N ALA A 230 17.20 1.12 15.67
CA ALA A 230 18.61 1.49 15.86
C ALA A 230 18.91 1.99 17.28
N GLN A 231 17.98 2.75 17.88
CA GLN A 231 18.09 3.25 19.27
C GLN A 231 17.77 2.18 20.33
N GLY A 232 17.34 0.99 19.91
CA GLY A 232 17.00 -0.10 20.82
C GLY A 232 15.67 0.08 21.57
N GLN A 233 14.80 0.98 21.11
CA GLN A 233 13.44 1.12 21.66
C GLN A 233 12.53 -0.03 21.22
N THR A 234 12.68 -0.48 19.96
CA THR A 234 11.90 -1.56 19.36
C THR A 234 12.85 -2.57 18.70
N PRO A 235 13.58 -3.38 19.48
CA PRO A 235 14.62 -4.28 18.96
C PRO A 235 14.14 -5.30 17.93
N ILE A 236 12.85 -5.65 17.94
CA ILE A 236 12.19 -6.54 16.98
C ILE A 236 10.97 -5.81 16.42
N ILE A 237 10.85 -5.76 15.12
CA ILE A 237 9.73 -5.10 14.44
C ILE A 237 9.12 -6.05 13.42
N ALA A 238 7.78 -6.20 13.43
CA ALA A 238 7.07 -6.82 12.32
C ALA A 238 6.73 -5.76 11.25
N ALA A 239 7.26 -5.94 10.06
CA ALA A 239 7.09 -5.02 8.93
C ALA A 239 7.15 -5.76 7.58
N TRP A 240 6.85 -5.07 6.49
CA TRP A 240 7.14 -5.60 5.18
C TRP A 240 8.64 -5.81 4.98
N ASP A 241 8.99 -6.88 4.30
CA ASP A 241 10.38 -7.23 3.99
C ASP A 241 11.15 -6.10 3.29
N TYR A 242 10.51 -5.40 2.37
CA TYR A 242 11.13 -4.29 1.65
C TYR A 242 11.50 -3.10 2.58
N ASN A 243 10.67 -2.79 3.59
CA ASN A 243 11.03 -1.78 4.58
C ASN A 243 12.26 -2.21 5.38
N LEU A 244 12.24 -3.46 5.86
CA LEU A 244 13.32 -3.99 6.68
C LEU A 244 14.63 -4.11 5.91
N LEU A 245 14.57 -4.47 4.64
CA LEU A 245 15.74 -4.52 3.75
C LEU A 245 16.31 -3.14 3.49
N ALA A 246 15.44 -2.15 3.22
CA ALA A 246 15.84 -0.76 3.05
C ALA A 246 16.47 -0.18 4.34
N TRP A 247 15.87 -0.47 5.50
CA TRP A 247 16.42 -0.04 6.81
C TRP A 247 17.76 -0.71 7.12
N ARG A 248 17.91 -2.01 6.83
CA ARG A 248 19.18 -2.72 6.97
C ARG A 248 20.30 -2.05 6.16
N ASP A 249 20.00 -1.70 4.91
CA ASP A 249 20.97 -1.05 4.04
C ASP A 249 21.28 0.38 4.50
N GLN A 250 20.26 1.13 4.95
CA GLN A 250 20.41 2.47 5.52
C GLN A 250 21.27 2.47 6.80
N LEU A 251 21.08 1.48 7.66
CA LEU A 251 21.83 1.34 8.90
C LEU A 251 23.28 0.88 8.66
N ALA A 252 23.58 0.31 7.49
CA ALA A 252 24.92 -0.08 7.07
C ALA A 252 25.69 -0.90 8.13
N GLY A 253 24.97 -1.78 8.84
CA GLY A 253 25.53 -2.64 9.90
C GLY A 253 25.69 -1.96 11.26
N ASN A 254 25.11 -0.79 11.50
CA ASN A 254 25.15 -0.09 12.80
C ASN A 254 23.73 0.35 13.24
N PRO A 255 23.00 -0.50 13.98
CA PRO A 255 23.36 -1.87 14.39
C PRO A 255 23.27 -2.89 13.24
N PRO A 256 23.91 -4.06 13.36
CA PRO A 256 23.65 -5.18 12.47
C PRO A 256 22.19 -5.61 12.59
N MET A 257 21.56 -5.91 11.45
CA MET A 257 20.13 -6.20 11.41
C MET A 257 19.86 -7.49 10.63
N ASP A 258 19.15 -8.43 11.26
CA ASP A 258 18.58 -9.58 10.56
C ASP A 258 17.19 -9.22 10.00
N VAL A 259 16.88 -9.76 8.83
CA VAL A 259 15.54 -9.73 8.23
C VAL A 259 15.09 -11.16 7.99
N VAL A 260 14.01 -11.56 8.66
CA VAL A 260 13.53 -12.96 8.67
C VAL A 260 12.06 -13.02 8.30
N ILE A 261 11.72 -13.80 7.27
CA ILE A 261 10.34 -14.16 6.97
C ILE A 261 9.93 -15.28 7.93
N PRO A 262 8.90 -15.09 8.78
CA PRO A 262 8.51 -16.10 9.77
C PRO A 262 8.17 -17.44 9.14
N GLU A 263 8.37 -18.53 9.89
CA GLU A 263 7.98 -19.87 9.50
C GLU A 263 6.47 -20.00 9.28
N GLY A 264 6.06 -20.91 8.40
CA GLY A 264 4.67 -21.15 8.03
C GLY A 264 4.25 -20.35 6.78
N PRO A 265 2.96 -20.04 6.61
CA PRO A 265 2.47 -19.24 5.51
C PRO A 265 3.06 -17.82 5.55
N SER A 266 3.62 -17.36 4.43
CA SER A 266 4.14 -15.98 4.32
C SER A 266 3.02 -15.08 3.82
N LEU A 267 2.61 -14.10 4.61
CA LEU A 267 1.58 -13.15 4.18
C LEU A 267 2.17 -12.18 3.17
N ALA A 268 1.56 -12.11 1.99
CA ALA A 268 1.81 -11.06 1.01
C ALA A 268 0.78 -9.94 1.17
N GLY A 269 1.25 -8.70 1.21
CA GLY A 269 0.40 -7.50 1.31
C GLY A 269 0.53 -6.64 0.07
N VAL A 270 -0.61 -6.35 -0.55
CA VAL A 270 -0.72 -5.52 -1.75
C VAL A 270 -1.15 -4.11 -1.34
N TYR A 271 -0.51 -3.11 -1.93
CA TYR A 271 -0.96 -1.72 -1.91
C TYR A 271 -1.59 -1.36 -3.25
N VAL A 272 -2.43 -0.34 -3.23
CA VAL A 272 -3.14 0.12 -4.42
C VAL A 272 -3.05 1.64 -4.53
N GLN A 273 -2.81 2.10 -5.74
CA GLN A 273 -2.90 3.52 -6.07
C GLN A 273 -4.32 3.91 -6.42
N ALA A 274 -4.68 5.13 -6.07
CA ALA A 274 -5.96 5.73 -6.41
C ALA A 274 -5.83 7.25 -6.58
N ILE A 275 -6.75 7.83 -7.35
CA ILE A 275 -6.88 9.29 -7.49
C ILE A 275 -8.06 9.74 -6.64
N SER A 276 -7.88 10.80 -5.85
CA SER A 276 -8.97 11.41 -5.10
C SER A 276 -10.06 11.93 -6.05
N ALA A 277 -11.33 11.66 -5.74
CA ALA A 277 -12.48 12.24 -6.47
C ALA A 277 -12.54 13.77 -6.34
N TYR A 278 -11.82 14.33 -5.37
CA TYR A 278 -11.75 15.73 -5.05
C TYR A 278 -10.36 16.33 -5.31
N ALA A 279 -9.55 15.65 -6.12
CA ALA A 279 -8.19 16.07 -6.47
C ALA A 279 -8.19 17.50 -7.03
N PRO A 280 -7.46 18.46 -6.41
CA PRO A 280 -7.30 19.79 -6.98
C PRO A 280 -6.57 19.80 -8.33
N HIS A 281 -5.69 18.82 -8.56
CA HIS A 281 -4.83 18.71 -9.75
C HIS A 281 -5.04 17.37 -10.45
N PRO A 282 -6.24 17.11 -11.01
CA PRO A 282 -6.60 15.78 -11.53
C PRO A 282 -5.76 15.32 -12.72
N ASN A 283 -5.18 16.23 -13.51
CA ASN A 283 -4.30 15.84 -14.62
C ASN A 283 -2.88 15.52 -14.11
N ALA A 284 -2.38 16.24 -13.11
CA ALA A 284 -1.13 15.88 -12.43
C ALA A 284 -1.24 14.52 -11.73
N ALA A 285 -2.40 14.22 -11.12
CA ALA A 285 -2.70 12.90 -10.56
C ALA A 285 -2.68 11.81 -11.63
N LYS A 286 -3.34 12.01 -12.78
CA LYS A 286 -3.30 11.04 -13.90
C LYS A 286 -1.88 10.85 -14.43
N LEU A 287 -1.11 11.93 -14.58
CA LEU A 287 0.28 11.86 -15.03
C LEU A 287 1.15 11.09 -14.03
N TRP A 288 0.94 11.28 -12.73
CA TRP A 288 1.58 10.49 -11.68
C TRP A 288 1.25 9.01 -11.83
N MET A 289 -0.02 8.64 -12.05
CA MET A 289 -0.41 7.25 -12.27
C MET A 289 0.29 6.67 -13.52
N GLU A 290 0.31 7.38 -14.64
CA GLU A 290 1.03 6.93 -15.86
C GLU A 290 2.53 6.75 -15.61
N TYR A 291 3.16 7.62 -14.81
CA TYR A 291 4.55 7.49 -14.44
C TYR A 291 4.81 6.27 -13.55
N LEU A 292 4.01 6.08 -12.49
CA LEU A 292 4.15 4.93 -11.59
C LEU A 292 4.00 3.58 -12.32
N TYR A 293 3.06 3.51 -13.26
CA TYR A 293 2.80 2.28 -14.03
C TYR A 293 3.61 2.20 -15.33
N SER A 294 4.52 3.13 -15.61
CA SER A 294 5.54 2.99 -16.66
C SER A 294 6.61 1.96 -16.26
N ASP A 295 7.42 1.51 -17.21
CA ASP A 295 8.55 0.62 -16.91
C ASP A 295 9.54 1.29 -15.94
N GLU A 296 9.74 2.61 -16.06
CA GLU A 296 10.60 3.41 -15.18
C GLU A 296 10.10 3.41 -13.73
N GLY A 297 8.81 3.71 -13.51
CA GLY A 297 8.20 3.72 -12.17
C GLY A 297 8.21 2.34 -11.51
N GLN A 298 7.86 1.30 -12.27
CA GLN A 298 7.86 -0.09 -11.78
C GLN A 298 9.26 -0.56 -11.38
N LEU A 299 10.30 -0.21 -12.15
CA LEU A 299 11.69 -0.49 -11.77
C LEU A 299 12.16 0.35 -10.58
N GLY A 300 11.58 1.54 -10.38
CA GLY A 300 11.80 2.36 -9.18
C GLY A 300 11.41 1.61 -7.91
N TRP A 301 10.23 1.03 -7.87
CA TRP A 301 9.79 0.19 -6.74
C TRP A 301 10.66 -1.05 -6.54
N LEU A 302 11.04 -1.72 -7.63
CA LEU A 302 11.91 -2.89 -7.51
C LEU A 302 13.30 -2.56 -6.94
N LYS A 303 13.85 -1.37 -7.22
CA LYS A 303 15.06 -0.86 -6.57
C LYS A 303 14.89 -0.70 -5.06
N GLY A 304 13.69 -0.36 -4.61
CA GLY A 304 13.30 -0.29 -3.20
C GLY A 304 12.86 -1.64 -2.61
N TYR A 305 13.19 -2.76 -3.26
CA TYR A 305 12.86 -4.13 -2.84
C TYR A 305 11.39 -4.54 -2.97
N CYS A 306 10.50 -3.68 -3.44
CA CYS A 306 9.10 -4.01 -3.66
C CYS A 306 8.89 -4.73 -4.97
N HIS A 307 8.02 -5.74 -4.96
CA HIS A 307 7.59 -6.42 -6.17
C HIS A 307 6.51 -5.60 -6.86
N PRO A 308 6.79 -4.98 -8.03
CA PRO A 308 5.81 -4.15 -8.71
C PRO A 308 4.66 -4.99 -9.30
N ALA A 309 3.46 -4.40 -9.42
CA ALA A 309 2.28 -5.10 -9.94
C ALA A 309 2.48 -5.65 -11.36
N ARG A 310 3.28 -4.99 -12.20
CA ARG A 310 3.61 -5.41 -13.55
C ARG A 310 4.80 -6.37 -13.65
N PHE A 311 5.33 -6.87 -12.50
CA PHE A 311 6.55 -7.69 -12.45
C PHE A 311 6.52 -8.84 -13.45
N ASN A 312 5.46 -9.65 -13.45
CA ASN A 312 5.35 -10.82 -14.30
C ASN A 312 5.31 -10.45 -15.80
N ALA A 313 4.58 -9.40 -16.17
CA ALA A 313 4.49 -8.92 -17.54
C ALA A 313 5.85 -8.39 -18.04
N MET A 314 6.55 -7.63 -17.20
CA MET A 314 7.87 -7.09 -17.52
C MET A 314 8.94 -8.18 -17.59
N ALA A 315 8.91 -9.16 -16.69
CA ALA A 315 9.83 -10.30 -16.68
C ALA A 315 9.66 -11.16 -17.94
N ALA A 316 8.43 -11.42 -18.37
CA ALA A 316 8.12 -12.22 -19.56
C ALA A 316 8.72 -11.63 -20.85
N VAL A 317 8.95 -10.32 -20.90
CA VAL A 317 9.54 -9.63 -22.07
C VAL A 317 10.96 -9.13 -21.83
N GLY A 318 11.61 -9.56 -20.73
CA GLY A 318 13.02 -9.26 -20.43
C GLY A 318 13.30 -7.80 -20.06
N LYS A 319 12.32 -7.07 -19.52
CA LYS A 319 12.46 -5.67 -19.12
C LYS A 319 13.04 -5.47 -17.71
N ILE A 320 13.23 -6.54 -16.94
CA ILE A 320 13.80 -6.46 -15.59
C ILE A 320 15.29 -6.72 -15.65
N PRO A 321 16.15 -5.75 -15.25
CA PRO A 321 17.59 -5.95 -15.17
C PRO A 321 17.95 -7.04 -14.17
N GLN A 322 18.90 -7.93 -14.54
CA GLN A 322 19.36 -9.03 -13.68
C GLN A 322 19.88 -8.53 -12.33
N GLU A 323 20.56 -7.40 -12.32
CA GLU A 323 21.10 -6.77 -11.11
C GLU A 323 20.04 -6.42 -10.07
N LEU A 324 18.79 -6.16 -10.49
CA LEU A 324 17.67 -5.94 -9.57
C LEU A 324 17.09 -7.25 -9.06
N LEU A 325 17.06 -8.29 -9.89
CA LEU A 325 16.65 -9.64 -9.46
C LEU A 325 17.62 -10.21 -8.41
N ASP A 326 18.91 -9.97 -8.58
CA ASP A 326 19.96 -10.46 -7.67
C ASP A 326 19.92 -9.78 -6.28
N LYS A 327 19.24 -8.63 -6.15
CA LYS A 327 19.04 -7.93 -4.88
C LYS A 327 17.87 -8.46 -4.05
N LEU A 328 16.94 -9.18 -4.67
CA LEU A 328 15.78 -9.72 -3.98
C LEU A 328 16.20 -10.82 -3.02
N PRO A 329 15.51 -10.99 -1.88
CA PRO A 329 15.70 -12.12 -0.99
C PRO A 329 15.51 -13.46 -1.69
N PRO A 330 16.02 -14.57 -1.09
CA PRO A 330 15.84 -15.91 -1.64
C PRO A 330 14.38 -16.25 -1.94
N ALA A 331 14.15 -16.88 -3.10
CA ALA A 331 12.81 -17.16 -3.63
C ALA A 331 11.92 -18.02 -2.72
N GLU A 332 12.51 -18.80 -1.80
CA GLU A 332 11.79 -19.74 -0.92
C GLU A 332 10.79 -19.04 0.01
N GLY A 333 11.11 -17.84 0.49
CA GLY A 333 10.21 -17.03 1.30
C GLY A 333 8.96 -16.60 0.54
N TYR A 334 9.16 -16.21 -0.72
CA TYR A 334 8.08 -15.78 -1.62
C TYR A 334 7.29 -16.97 -2.18
N ALA A 335 7.89 -18.15 -2.33
CA ALA A 335 7.21 -19.35 -2.79
C ALA A 335 6.08 -19.83 -1.86
N ARG A 336 6.10 -19.38 -0.58
CA ARG A 336 5.07 -19.66 0.43
C ARG A 336 4.07 -18.50 0.57
N ALA A 337 4.15 -17.49 -0.30
CA ALA A 337 3.34 -16.28 -0.20
C ALA A 337 1.85 -16.59 -0.40
N VAL A 338 1.05 -16.14 0.52
CA VAL A 338 -0.41 -16.18 0.49
C VAL A 338 -0.91 -14.77 0.25
N PHE A 339 -1.71 -14.60 -0.79
CA PHE A 339 -2.34 -13.34 -1.17
C PHE A 339 -3.82 -13.37 -0.74
N PRO A 340 -4.17 -12.83 0.44
CA PRO A 340 -5.57 -12.77 0.85
C PRO A 340 -6.37 -11.90 -0.11
N THR A 341 -7.60 -12.36 -0.43
CA THR A 341 -8.51 -11.59 -1.28
C THR A 341 -8.93 -10.29 -0.61
N VAL A 342 -9.48 -9.35 -1.39
CA VAL A 342 -10.05 -8.09 -0.87
C VAL A 342 -11.09 -8.35 0.23
N GLU A 343 -11.98 -9.35 0.02
CA GLU A 343 -12.99 -9.73 0.99
C GLU A 343 -12.36 -10.28 2.29
N GLN A 344 -11.37 -11.14 2.18
CA GLN A 344 -10.65 -11.70 3.34
C GLN A 344 -9.93 -10.60 4.13
N GLN A 345 -9.25 -9.69 3.46
CA GLN A 345 -8.57 -8.56 4.11
C GLN A 345 -9.58 -7.60 4.76
N GLY A 346 -10.72 -7.33 4.12
CA GLY A 346 -11.80 -6.52 4.69
C GLY A 346 -12.36 -7.14 5.97
N ALA A 347 -12.72 -8.42 5.93
CA ALA A 347 -13.24 -9.14 7.10
C ALA A 347 -12.21 -9.20 8.25
N HIS A 348 -10.91 -9.37 7.93
CA HIS A 348 -9.83 -9.32 8.91
C HIS A 348 -9.72 -7.93 9.54
N LYS A 349 -9.66 -6.88 8.71
CA LYS A 349 -9.57 -5.48 9.15
C LYS A 349 -10.69 -5.13 10.13
N ASP A 350 -11.92 -5.49 9.81
CA ASP A 350 -13.09 -5.19 10.65
C ASP A 350 -12.98 -5.84 12.03
N VAL A 351 -12.48 -7.07 12.12
CA VAL A 351 -12.23 -7.75 13.41
C VAL A 351 -11.13 -7.02 14.18
N VAL A 352 -9.99 -6.75 13.55
CA VAL A 352 -8.84 -6.12 14.23
C VAL A 352 -9.19 -4.73 14.73
N THR A 353 -9.74 -3.87 13.89
CA THR A 353 -10.04 -2.48 14.25
C THR A 353 -11.12 -2.37 15.33
N SER A 354 -12.10 -3.29 15.35
CA SER A 354 -13.18 -3.27 16.34
C SER A 354 -12.82 -3.94 17.66
N GLN A 355 -11.84 -4.85 17.70
CA GLN A 355 -11.56 -5.68 18.86
C GLN A 355 -10.19 -5.43 19.51
N TRP A 356 -9.31 -4.67 18.88
CA TRP A 356 -7.96 -4.39 19.39
C TRP A 356 -7.95 -3.91 20.83
N ASP A 357 -8.76 -2.89 21.15
CA ASP A 357 -8.80 -2.30 22.49
C ASP A 357 -9.30 -3.29 23.55
N ALA A 358 -10.25 -4.15 23.21
CA ALA A 358 -10.81 -5.13 24.14
C ALA A 358 -9.91 -6.36 24.36
N VAL A 359 -9.17 -6.80 23.32
CA VAL A 359 -8.40 -8.05 23.36
C VAL A 359 -6.94 -7.81 23.74
N VAL A 360 -6.29 -6.83 23.12
CA VAL A 360 -4.86 -6.53 23.36
C VAL A 360 -4.71 -5.36 24.33
N GLY A 361 -5.49 -4.30 24.17
CA GLY A 361 -5.57 -3.16 25.07
C GLY A 361 -4.30 -2.29 25.14
N ALA A 362 -3.42 -2.39 24.14
CA ALA A 362 -2.21 -1.58 24.06
C ALA A 362 -2.45 -0.35 23.17
N ASN A 363 -2.02 0.83 23.65
CA ASN A 363 -2.14 2.08 22.89
C ASN A 363 -0.82 2.37 22.18
N VAL A 364 -0.74 2.01 20.90
CA VAL A 364 0.45 2.24 20.05
C VAL A 364 0.57 3.73 19.71
N GLN A 365 1.77 4.30 19.91
CA GLN A 365 2.07 5.72 19.72
C GLN A 365 3.16 5.93 18.66
#